data_d0f1613a042e6f8f585dd94ff65c4685
#
_entry.id   d0f1613a042e6f8f585dd94ff65c4685
#
_cell.length_a   1.000
_cell.length_b   1.000
_cell.length_c   1.000
_cell.angle_alpha   90.00
_cell.angle_beta   90.00
_cell.angle_gamma   90.00
#
_symmetry.space_group_name_H-M   'P 1'
#
loop_
_entity.id
_entity.type
_entity.pdbx_description
1 polymer ?
#
loop_
_entity_poly.entity_id
_entity_poly.type
_entity_poly.pdbx_seq_one_letter_code
_entity_poly.pdbx_strand_id
1 'polypeptide(L)'
;MIIDFSSPDEQERWEIINDAVMGGVSESRISIIDNKAALFQGNVSLENYGGFASMRSRPREFKLAGSKGLIIRVNGDGKDYRLRLRTDNTYEGIAYQTHFSTEQDRWITARLSFEAFTPVFRGMVVNDAPPLDITAIRRIGFMIADKQSGPFRLEVEWVKAYT
;
A
#
# COMPACT_ATOMS: atom_id res chain seq x y z
N MET A 1 9.00 -5.79 -13.36
CA MET A 1 7.66 -5.87 -12.72
C MET A 1 7.76 -6.76 -11.50
N ILE A 2 7.41 -6.22 -10.33
CA ILE A 2 7.53 -6.95 -9.06
C ILE A 2 6.18 -7.41 -8.52
N ILE A 3 5.09 -6.79 -8.94
CA ILE A 3 3.72 -7.20 -8.62
C ILE A 3 2.90 -7.09 -9.89
N ASP A 4 2.17 -8.15 -10.23
CA ASP A 4 1.37 -8.21 -11.45
C ASP A 4 0.04 -8.89 -11.14
N PHE A 5 -1.02 -8.11 -10.99
CA PHE A 5 -2.34 -8.65 -10.68
C PHE A 5 -3.05 -9.30 -11.88
N SER A 6 -2.46 -9.27 -13.07
CA SER A 6 -2.93 -10.10 -14.18
C SER A 6 -2.47 -11.55 -14.02
N SER A 7 -1.52 -11.81 -13.14
CA SER A 7 -1.09 -13.17 -12.81
C SER A 7 -2.12 -13.83 -11.89
N PRO A 8 -2.59 -15.06 -12.20
CA PRO A 8 -3.68 -15.68 -11.42
C PRO A 8 -3.33 -15.92 -9.95
N ASP A 9 -2.06 -16.04 -9.61
CA ASP A 9 -1.63 -16.35 -8.25
C ASP A 9 -1.38 -15.12 -7.37
N GLU A 10 -1.36 -13.92 -7.96
CA GLU A 10 -0.95 -12.73 -7.21
C GLU A 10 -1.92 -12.40 -6.08
N GLN A 11 -3.22 -12.51 -6.29
CA GLN A 11 -4.23 -12.19 -5.27
C GLN A 11 -4.04 -12.99 -3.99
N GLU A 12 -3.65 -14.25 -4.10
CA GLU A 12 -3.48 -15.15 -2.94
C GLU A 12 -2.32 -14.72 -2.03
N ARG A 13 -1.46 -13.86 -2.52
CA ARG A 13 -0.30 -13.34 -1.78
C ARG A 13 -0.62 -12.06 -1.00
N TRP A 14 -1.87 -11.63 -0.99
CA TRP A 14 -2.30 -10.40 -0.36
C TRP A 14 -3.32 -10.66 0.75
N GLU A 15 -3.29 -9.80 1.76
CA GLU A 15 -4.20 -9.87 2.90
C GLU A 15 -4.72 -8.48 3.26
N ILE A 16 -5.88 -8.46 3.93
CA ILE A 16 -6.51 -7.22 4.40
C ILE A 16 -6.11 -6.99 5.85
N ILE A 17 -5.67 -5.76 6.14
CA ILE A 17 -5.40 -5.29 7.51
C ILE A 17 -6.12 -3.96 7.69
N ASN A 18 -7.19 -3.97 8.47
CA ASN A 18 -7.97 -2.77 8.75
C ASN A 18 -7.80 -2.33 10.20
N ASP A 19 -8.42 -1.20 10.53
CA ASP A 19 -8.40 -0.62 11.86
C ASP A 19 -9.11 -1.47 12.93
N ALA A 20 -9.74 -2.58 12.55
CA ALA A 20 -10.30 -3.55 13.50
C ALA A 20 -9.26 -4.05 14.49
N VAL A 21 -7.99 -4.12 14.09
CA VAL A 21 -6.89 -4.49 15.00
C VAL A 21 -6.71 -3.48 16.13
N MET A 22 -7.28 -2.27 15.99
CA MET A 22 -7.26 -1.19 16.99
C MET A 22 -8.66 -0.88 17.53
N GLY A 23 -9.65 -1.75 17.25
CA GLY A 23 -11.03 -1.54 17.69
C GLY A 23 -11.89 -0.73 16.72
N GLY A 24 -11.35 -0.34 15.55
CA GLY A 24 -12.11 0.38 14.53
C GLY A 24 -13.10 -0.52 13.79
N VAL A 25 -13.94 0.09 12.97
CA VAL A 25 -15.02 -0.62 12.23
C VAL A 25 -14.95 -0.39 10.72
N SER A 26 -13.81 0.02 10.18
CA SER A 26 -13.63 0.10 8.73
C SER A 26 -13.67 -1.29 8.11
N GLU A 27 -14.19 -1.39 6.89
CA GLU A 27 -14.30 -2.64 6.15
C GLU A 27 -13.67 -2.51 4.79
N SER A 28 -13.07 -3.59 4.30
CA SER A 28 -12.50 -3.61 2.95
C SER A 28 -12.38 -5.04 2.43
N ARG A 29 -12.19 -5.14 1.12
CA ARG A 29 -11.99 -6.42 0.43
C ARG A 29 -11.13 -6.23 -0.82
N ILE A 30 -10.51 -7.31 -1.26
CA ILE A 30 -9.75 -7.38 -2.51
C ILE A 30 -10.47 -8.36 -3.44
N SER A 31 -10.65 -7.96 -4.70
CA SER A 31 -11.13 -8.85 -5.75
C SER A 31 -10.33 -8.58 -7.03
N ILE A 32 -10.42 -9.47 -8.01
CA ILE A 32 -9.77 -9.27 -9.30
C ILE A 32 -10.83 -8.88 -10.33
N ILE A 33 -10.55 -7.81 -11.09
CA ILE A 33 -11.42 -7.32 -12.15
C ILE A 33 -10.79 -7.64 -13.49
N ASP A 34 -11.58 -8.23 -14.40
CA ASP A 34 -11.20 -8.49 -15.79
C ASP A 34 -9.89 -9.28 -15.93
N ASN A 35 -9.54 -10.11 -14.93
CA ASN A 35 -8.28 -10.86 -14.88
C ASN A 35 -7.05 -9.95 -15.06
N LYS A 36 -7.14 -8.69 -14.65
CA LYS A 36 -6.12 -7.69 -14.95
C LYS A 36 -5.66 -6.91 -13.74
N ALA A 37 -6.59 -6.51 -12.85
CA ALA A 37 -6.29 -5.61 -11.75
C ALA A 37 -6.93 -6.07 -10.44
N ALA A 38 -6.26 -5.78 -9.33
CA ALA A 38 -6.87 -5.94 -8.02
C ALA A 38 -7.77 -4.74 -7.74
N LEU A 39 -8.99 -5.01 -7.29
CA LEU A 39 -9.90 -4.00 -6.79
C LEU A 39 -9.89 -4.03 -5.27
N PHE A 40 -9.33 -2.99 -4.67
CA PHE A 40 -9.33 -2.76 -3.24
C PHE A 40 -10.41 -1.73 -2.94
N GLN A 41 -11.46 -2.14 -2.24
CA GLN A 41 -12.60 -1.27 -1.97
C GLN A 41 -13.19 -1.57 -0.62
N GLY A 42 -13.94 -0.61 -0.10
CA GLY A 42 -14.59 -0.76 1.18
C GLY A 42 -15.16 0.54 1.68
N ASN A 43 -15.21 0.66 2.99
CA ASN A 43 -15.74 1.83 3.68
C ASN A 43 -14.86 2.14 4.89
N VAL A 44 -14.35 3.36 4.95
CA VAL A 44 -13.54 3.83 6.09
C VAL A 44 -14.49 4.48 7.10
N SER A 45 -14.40 4.03 8.35
CA SER A 45 -15.14 4.61 9.48
C SER A 45 -14.16 5.25 10.45
N LEU A 46 -14.50 6.44 10.95
CA LEU A 46 -13.71 7.13 11.97
C LEU A 46 -14.13 6.74 13.38
N GLU A 47 -15.12 5.87 13.53
CA GLU A 47 -15.59 5.42 14.84
C GLU A 47 -14.50 4.65 15.59
N ASN A 48 -14.54 4.70 16.94
CA ASN A 48 -13.63 3.97 17.83
C ASN A 48 -12.14 4.28 17.54
N TYR A 49 -11.84 5.53 17.16
CA TYR A 49 -10.50 5.97 16.80
C TYR A 49 -9.92 5.21 15.61
N GLY A 50 -10.78 4.60 14.81
CA GLY A 50 -10.40 3.97 13.55
C GLY A 50 -10.04 4.99 12.50
N GLY A 51 -10.13 4.63 11.24
CA GLY A 51 -9.93 5.54 10.13
C GLY A 51 -8.96 5.06 9.07
N PHE A 52 -8.68 3.74 9.02
CA PHE A 52 -7.86 3.22 7.93
C PHE A 52 -8.33 1.85 7.47
N ALA A 53 -8.04 1.57 6.22
CA ALA A 53 -8.14 0.24 5.62
C ALA A 53 -6.88 0.02 4.79
N SER A 54 -6.39 -1.20 4.77
CA SER A 54 -5.19 -1.51 4.00
C SER A 54 -5.21 -2.92 3.45
N MET A 55 -4.46 -3.11 2.36
CA MET A 55 -4.09 -4.42 1.88
C MET A 55 -2.57 -4.48 1.81
N ARG A 56 -2.00 -5.66 2.07
CA ARG A 56 -0.55 -5.83 2.00
C ARG A 56 -0.19 -7.21 1.50
N SER A 57 0.96 -7.31 0.86
CA SER A 57 1.47 -8.59 0.45
C SER A 57 1.93 -9.40 1.67
N ARG A 58 1.87 -10.73 1.56
CA ARG A 58 2.58 -11.60 2.50
C ARG A 58 4.08 -11.43 2.29
N PRO A 59 4.93 -11.79 3.27
CA PRO A 59 6.37 -11.63 3.11
C PRO A 59 6.89 -12.38 1.88
N ARG A 60 7.73 -11.70 1.10
CA ARG A 60 8.42 -12.30 -0.05
C ARG A 60 9.60 -11.44 -0.45
N GLU A 61 10.48 -11.98 -1.27
CA GLU A 61 11.59 -11.20 -1.81
C GLU A 61 11.15 -10.40 -3.02
N PHE A 62 11.56 -9.13 -3.05
CA PHE A 62 11.42 -8.26 -4.20
C PHE A 62 12.81 -7.87 -4.66
N LYS A 63 13.26 -8.30 -5.78
CA LYS A 63 14.63 -8.07 -6.28
C LYS A 63 14.84 -6.59 -6.63
N LEU A 64 15.06 -5.76 -5.63
CA LEU A 64 15.08 -4.30 -5.76
C LEU A 64 16.48 -3.69 -5.76
N ALA A 65 17.54 -4.49 -5.59
CA ALA A 65 18.91 -3.96 -5.58
C ALA A 65 19.18 -3.12 -6.84
N GLY A 66 19.73 -1.92 -6.65
CA GLY A 66 20.00 -1.00 -7.74
C GLY A 66 18.81 -0.16 -8.19
N SER A 67 17.62 -0.41 -7.66
CA SER A 67 16.43 0.39 -8.00
C SER A 67 16.41 1.72 -7.25
N LYS A 68 15.81 2.73 -7.86
CA LYS A 68 15.65 4.06 -7.27
C LYS A 68 14.25 4.33 -6.73
N GLY A 69 13.30 3.54 -7.11
CA GLY A 69 11.92 3.69 -6.68
C GLY A 69 10.98 2.72 -7.36
N LEU A 70 9.69 2.95 -7.17
CA LEU A 70 8.62 2.12 -7.71
C LEU A 70 7.71 2.95 -8.61
N ILE A 71 7.18 2.29 -9.62
CA ILE A 71 6.15 2.86 -10.48
C ILE A 71 4.91 2.01 -10.26
N ILE A 72 3.78 2.65 -9.97
CA ILE A 72 2.51 1.96 -9.78
C ILE A 72 1.51 2.36 -10.85
N ARG A 73 0.70 1.41 -11.28
CA ARG A 73 -0.39 1.65 -12.23
C ARG A 73 -1.70 1.46 -11.49
N VAL A 74 -2.43 2.55 -11.29
CA VAL A 74 -3.62 2.56 -10.44
C VAL A 74 -4.75 3.37 -11.06
N ASN A 75 -5.99 3.03 -10.65
CA ASN A 75 -7.20 3.77 -10.98
C ASN A 75 -7.97 3.97 -9.69
N GLY A 76 -8.16 5.20 -9.29
CA GLY A 76 -8.76 5.51 -8.00
C GLY A 76 -10.06 6.30 -8.09
N ASP A 77 -10.43 6.85 -6.97
CA ASP A 77 -11.70 7.54 -6.76
C ASP A 77 -11.53 9.03 -6.43
N GLY A 78 -10.31 9.56 -6.69
CA GLY A 78 -9.97 10.94 -6.37
C GLY A 78 -9.42 11.13 -4.97
N LYS A 79 -9.35 10.08 -4.18
CA LYS A 79 -8.79 10.15 -2.83
C LYS A 79 -7.28 9.92 -2.83
N ASP A 80 -6.65 10.22 -1.70
CA ASP A 80 -5.23 10.01 -1.47
C ASP A 80 -5.01 8.68 -0.78
N TYR A 81 -3.99 7.96 -1.22
CA TYR A 81 -3.62 6.66 -0.69
C TYR A 81 -2.15 6.68 -0.30
N ARG A 82 -1.74 5.69 0.46
CA ARG A 82 -0.34 5.50 0.86
C ARG A 82 0.20 4.21 0.29
N LEU A 83 1.42 4.25 -0.23
CA LEU A 83 2.20 3.06 -0.53
C LEU A 83 3.13 2.83 0.66
N ARG A 84 3.13 1.62 1.20
CA ARG A 84 3.86 1.28 2.41
C ARG A 84 4.78 0.09 2.17
N LEU A 85 5.98 0.18 2.71
CA LEU A 85 7.02 -0.84 2.58
C LEU A 85 7.44 -1.28 3.97
N ARG A 86 7.57 -2.60 4.17
CA ARG A 86 8.07 -3.15 5.41
C ARG A 86 9.30 -3.99 5.13
N THR A 87 10.30 -3.84 5.97
CA THR A 87 11.58 -4.53 5.86
C THR A 87 11.71 -5.58 6.96
N ASP A 88 12.64 -6.52 6.78
CA ASP A 88 12.95 -7.54 7.79
C ASP A 88 14.13 -7.14 8.69
N ASN A 89 14.71 -5.94 8.50
CA ASN A 89 15.85 -5.46 9.27
C ASN A 89 15.50 -4.35 10.27
N THR A 90 14.21 -4.10 10.51
CA THR A 90 13.73 -3.16 11.53
C THR A 90 12.81 -3.90 12.49
N TYR A 91 12.53 -3.28 13.64
CA TYR A 91 11.56 -3.88 14.55
C TYR A 91 10.16 -3.86 13.94
N GLU A 92 9.36 -4.83 14.38
CA GLU A 92 8.00 -4.99 13.89
C GLU A 92 7.17 -3.72 14.12
N GLY A 93 6.34 -3.37 13.14
CA GLY A 93 5.47 -2.22 13.22
C GLY A 93 5.97 -1.00 12.47
N ILE A 94 7.27 -0.87 12.18
CA ILE A 94 7.75 0.23 11.34
C ILE A 94 7.36 -0.04 9.89
N ALA A 95 6.76 0.96 9.25
CA ALA A 95 6.52 0.99 7.82
C ALA A 95 7.15 2.24 7.24
N TYR A 96 7.73 2.11 6.05
CA TYR A 96 8.21 3.25 5.27
C TYR A 96 7.12 3.60 4.27
N GLN A 97 6.62 4.82 4.28
CA GLN A 97 5.46 5.17 3.47
C GLN A 97 5.62 6.49 2.72
N THR A 98 4.91 6.59 1.60
CA THR A 98 4.71 7.84 0.86
C THR A 98 3.27 7.89 0.38
N HIS A 99 2.78 9.09 0.11
CA HIS A 99 1.43 9.32 -0.38
C HIS A 99 1.41 9.40 -1.89
N PHE A 100 0.29 9.03 -2.49
CA PHE A 100 -0.02 9.31 -3.88
C PHE A 100 -1.48 9.67 -4.02
N SER A 101 -1.78 10.59 -4.93
CA SER A 101 -3.14 11.04 -5.20
C SER A 101 -3.69 10.33 -6.42
N THR A 102 -4.98 10.04 -6.39
CA THR A 102 -5.68 9.44 -7.54
C THR A 102 -6.60 10.47 -8.17
N GLU A 103 -7.04 10.18 -9.39
CA GLU A 103 -8.08 10.92 -10.09
C GLU A 103 -9.27 10.00 -10.31
N GLN A 104 -10.49 10.52 -10.12
CA GLN A 104 -11.69 9.71 -10.19
C GLN A 104 -11.83 9.05 -11.56
N ASP A 105 -11.99 7.70 -11.55
CA ASP A 105 -12.21 6.88 -12.74
C ASP A 105 -11.14 7.02 -13.82
N ARG A 106 -9.90 7.32 -13.41
CA ARG A 106 -8.79 7.50 -14.34
C ARG A 106 -7.60 6.65 -13.96
N TRP A 107 -7.07 5.90 -14.94
CA TRP A 107 -5.82 5.19 -14.77
C TRP A 107 -4.65 6.17 -14.81
N ILE A 108 -3.80 6.10 -13.80
CA ILE A 108 -2.58 6.89 -13.71
C ILE A 108 -1.38 5.98 -13.47
N THR A 109 -0.22 6.48 -13.80
CA THR A 109 1.05 5.85 -13.49
C THR A 109 1.81 6.80 -12.58
N ALA A 110 2.04 6.38 -11.32
CA ALA A 110 2.72 7.21 -10.34
C ALA A 110 4.14 6.68 -10.10
N ARG A 111 5.10 7.59 -10.12
CA ARG A 111 6.51 7.27 -9.87
C ARG A 111 6.87 7.71 -8.46
N LEU A 112 7.30 6.75 -7.63
CA LEU A 112 7.53 6.97 -6.20
C LEU A 112 8.99 6.65 -5.87
N SER A 113 9.81 7.69 -5.71
CA SER A 113 11.22 7.53 -5.33
C SER A 113 11.35 6.95 -3.93
N PHE A 114 12.30 6.06 -3.70
CA PHE A 114 12.56 5.55 -2.36
C PHE A 114 12.94 6.65 -1.38
N GLU A 115 13.53 7.74 -1.86
CA GLU A 115 13.86 8.90 -1.02
C GLU A 115 12.63 9.62 -0.45
N ALA A 116 11.46 9.42 -1.07
CA ALA A 116 10.22 10.04 -0.63
C ALA A 116 9.53 9.28 0.51
N PHE A 117 10.02 8.10 0.87
CA PHE A 117 9.42 7.27 1.90
C PHE A 117 9.90 7.68 3.29
N THR A 118 8.96 7.79 4.22
CA THR A 118 9.22 8.19 5.61
C THR A 118 8.88 7.04 6.54
N PRO A 119 9.76 6.68 7.51
CA PRO A 119 9.45 5.63 8.47
C PRO A 119 8.41 6.12 9.48
N VAL A 120 7.41 5.29 9.74
CA VAL A 120 6.34 5.56 10.70
C VAL A 120 6.08 4.34 11.57
N PHE A 121 5.61 4.59 12.80
CA PHE A 121 5.19 3.56 13.73
C PHE A 121 3.92 4.05 14.43
N ARG A 122 2.83 3.29 14.29
CA ARG A 122 1.52 3.67 14.84
C ARG A 122 1.11 5.09 14.45
N GLY A 123 1.32 5.46 13.19
CA GLY A 123 0.95 6.76 12.67
C GLY A 123 1.91 7.91 12.98
N MET A 124 2.97 7.66 13.74
CA MET A 124 3.95 8.68 14.13
C MET A 124 5.25 8.51 13.37
N VAL A 125 5.84 9.61 12.91
CA VAL A 125 7.15 9.58 12.26
C VAL A 125 8.21 9.10 13.26
N VAL A 126 9.07 8.19 12.83
CA VAL A 126 10.15 7.65 13.64
C VAL A 126 11.45 8.29 13.19
N ASN A 127 11.99 9.20 14.00
CA ASN A 127 13.18 9.98 13.62
C ASN A 127 14.48 9.20 13.72
N ASP A 128 14.53 8.13 14.52
CA ASP A 128 15.72 7.32 14.76
C ASP A 128 15.69 5.96 14.04
N ALA A 129 14.76 5.78 13.12
CA ALA A 129 14.72 4.56 12.32
C ALA A 129 15.90 4.51 11.35
N PRO A 130 16.41 3.32 11.02
CA PRO A 130 17.45 3.20 10.00
C PRO A 130 16.92 3.66 8.64
N PRO A 131 17.79 4.11 7.75
CA PRO A 131 17.40 4.40 6.37
C PRO A 131 16.75 3.17 5.73
N LEU A 132 15.84 3.39 4.79
CA LEU A 132 15.19 2.29 4.07
C LEU A 132 16.24 1.46 3.33
N ASP A 133 16.36 0.20 3.72
CA ASP A 133 17.20 -0.78 3.02
C ASP A 133 16.31 -1.50 2.00
N ILE A 134 16.46 -1.14 0.74
CA ILE A 134 15.61 -1.68 -0.32
C ILE A 134 15.80 -3.18 -0.52
N THR A 135 16.97 -3.72 -0.16
CA THR A 135 17.22 -5.16 -0.26
C THR A 135 16.52 -5.95 0.84
N ALA A 136 16.09 -5.28 1.91
CA ALA A 136 15.40 -5.89 3.04
C ALA A 136 13.87 -5.76 2.96
N ILE A 137 13.32 -5.14 1.92
CA ILE A 137 11.88 -5.01 1.75
C ILE A 137 11.27 -6.39 1.54
N ARG A 138 10.26 -6.73 2.36
CA ARG A 138 9.56 -8.03 2.29
C ARG A 138 8.06 -7.88 2.10
N ARG A 139 7.48 -6.71 2.38
CA ARG A 139 6.06 -6.45 2.18
C ARG A 139 5.84 -5.11 1.50
N ILE A 140 4.88 -5.08 0.58
CA ILE A 140 4.37 -3.86 -0.05
C ILE A 140 2.89 -3.81 0.26
N GLY A 141 2.39 -2.62 0.63
CA GLY A 141 0.98 -2.44 0.96
C GLY A 141 0.43 -1.13 0.45
N PHE A 142 -0.90 -1.10 0.35
CA PHE A 142 -1.66 0.09 0.00
C PHE A 142 -2.62 0.40 1.15
N MET A 143 -2.72 1.66 1.53
CA MET A 143 -3.55 2.07 2.65
C MET A 143 -4.33 3.34 2.31
N ILE A 144 -5.58 3.39 2.77
CA ILE A 144 -6.34 4.64 2.84
C ILE A 144 -6.49 5.02 4.30
N ALA A 145 -6.20 6.29 4.61
CA ALA A 145 -6.24 6.86 5.95
C ALA A 145 -6.55 8.35 5.85
N ASP A 146 -5.96 9.19 6.70
CA ASP A 146 -6.02 10.65 6.63
C ASP A 146 -7.45 11.20 6.77
N LYS A 147 -8.27 10.52 7.61
CA LYS A 147 -9.65 10.91 7.91
C LYS A 147 -10.55 10.97 6.67
N GLN A 148 -10.23 10.18 5.65
CA GLN A 148 -11.05 10.07 4.44
C GLN A 148 -12.14 9.03 4.67
N SER A 149 -13.17 9.40 5.44
CA SER A 149 -14.27 8.48 5.77
C SER A 149 -15.18 8.23 4.59
N GLY A 150 -15.86 7.09 4.62
CA GLY A 150 -16.83 6.70 3.62
C GLY A 150 -16.31 5.67 2.63
N PRO A 151 -17.06 5.45 1.54
CA PRO A 151 -16.67 4.49 0.51
C PRO A 151 -15.37 4.88 -0.17
N PHE A 152 -14.55 3.87 -0.50
CA PHE A 152 -13.34 4.09 -1.28
C PHE A 152 -13.17 2.97 -2.29
N ARG A 153 -12.38 3.26 -3.33
CA ARG A 153 -12.12 2.32 -4.41
C ARG A 153 -10.77 2.61 -5.05
N LEU A 154 -9.90 1.60 -5.07
CA LEU A 154 -8.59 1.67 -5.73
C LEU A 154 -8.37 0.40 -6.53
N GLU A 155 -8.11 0.55 -7.82
CA GLU A 155 -7.69 -0.55 -8.68
C GLU A 155 -6.18 -0.49 -8.83
N VAL A 156 -5.50 -1.62 -8.71
CA VAL A 156 -4.05 -1.74 -8.89
C VAL A 156 -3.78 -2.79 -9.94
N GLU A 157 -3.10 -2.40 -11.02
CA GLU A 157 -2.75 -3.33 -12.10
C GLU A 157 -1.38 -3.96 -11.84
N TRP A 158 -0.38 -3.14 -11.60
CA TRP A 158 0.98 -3.64 -11.39
C TRP A 158 1.84 -2.65 -10.61
N VAL A 159 2.94 -3.16 -10.10
CA VAL A 159 4.03 -2.36 -9.52
C VAL A 159 5.33 -2.77 -10.19
N LYS A 160 6.11 -1.80 -10.62
CA LYS A 160 7.43 -2.00 -11.25
C LYS A 160 8.50 -1.24 -10.47
N ALA A 161 9.72 -1.76 -10.47
CA ALA A 161 10.88 -1.02 -10.00
C ALA A 161 11.50 -0.25 -11.15
N TYR A 162 12.12 0.89 -10.89
CA TYR A 162 12.87 1.63 -11.89
C TYR A 162 14.28 1.97 -11.40
N THR A 163 15.19 2.13 -12.33
CA THR A 163 16.60 2.46 -12.07
C THR A 163 16.98 3.82 -12.59
#